data_28e7297753bc5fd24ec2ab302c2863ff
#
_entry.id   28e7297753bc5fd24ec2ab302c2863ff
#
_cell.length_a   1.000
_cell.length_b   1.000
_cell.length_c   1.000
_cell.angle_alpha   90.00
_cell.angle_beta   90.00
_cell.angle_gamma   90.00
#
_symmetry.space_group_name_H-M   'P 1'
#
loop_
_entity.id
_entity.type
_entity.pdbx_description
1 polymer ?
#
loop_
_entity_poly.entity_id
_entity_poly.type
_entity_poly.pdbx_seq_one_letter_code
_entity_poly.pdbx_strand_id
1 'polypeptide(L)'
;MSKFSVTIEIMPIDSVLDPQGEAIELTLKNNPKFSVSNFRVGKRIEFVVQSKSKTDCQKIVKDLCEKFLVNEIIEKYKIKIENAKN
;
A
#
# COMPACT_ATOMS: atom_id res chain seq x y z
N MET A 1 -15.61 -21.58 -6.93
CA MET A 1 -14.80 -20.36 -7.00
C MET A 1 -13.57 -20.49 -6.13
N SER A 2 -12.50 -19.89 -6.55
CA SER A 2 -11.26 -19.88 -5.78
C SER A 2 -11.20 -18.66 -4.87
N LYS A 3 -10.45 -18.79 -3.77
CA LYS A 3 -10.17 -17.67 -2.87
C LYS A 3 -8.74 -17.21 -3.06
N PHE A 4 -8.54 -15.91 -3.07
CA PHE A 4 -7.23 -15.30 -3.22
C PHE A 4 -6.97 -14.35 -2.07
N SER A 5 -5.77 -14.43 -1.52
CA SER A 5 -5.30 -13.46 -0.53
C SER A 5 -4.67 -12.28 -1.24
N VAL A 6 -5.14 -11.10 -0.95
CA VAL A 6 -4.72 -9.87 -1.61
C VAL A 6 -4.05 -8.94 -0.62
N THR A 7 -2.93 -8.36 -1.02
CA THR A 7 -2.22 -7.34 -0.27
C THR A 7 -2.04 -6.12 -1.15
N ILE A 8 -2.42 -4.96 -0.65
CA ILE A 8 -2.19 -3.69 -1.32
C ILE A 8 -1.23 -2.87 -0.47
N GLU A 9 -0.11 -2.48 -1.04
CA GLU A 9 0.83 -1.57 -0.39
C GLU A 9 0.65 -0.20 -1.00
N ILE A 10 0.33 0.79 -0.18
CA ILE A 10 0.00 2.15 -0.62
C ILE A 10 0.99 3.13 -0.02
N MET A 11 1.62 3.92 -0.86
CA MET A 11 2.57 4.95 -0.46
C MET A 11 2.17 6.29 -1.05
N PRO A 12 2.49 7.41 -0.38
CA PRO A 12 2.31 8.71 -1.01
C PRO A 12 3.26 8.84 -2.20
N ILE A 13 2.83 9.53 -3.25
CA ILE A 13 3.72 9.83 -4.37
C ILE A 13 4.82 10.80 -3.91
N ASP A 14 5.97 10.77 -4.60
CA ASP A 14 7.17 11.46 -4.14
C ASP A 14 7.01 12.97 -4.03
N SER A 15 6.17 13.56 -4.86
CA SER A 15 5.95 15.02 -4.90
C SER A 15 5.01 15.55 -3.81
N VAL A 16 4.39 14.67 -3.04
CA VAL A 16 3.40 15.05 -2.02
C VAL A 16 4.05 15.05 -0.65
N LEU A 17 3.70 16.06 0.16
CA LEU A 17 4.13 16.14 1.54
C LEU A 17 3.58 14.94 2.33
N ASP A 18 4.44 14.36 3.13
CA ASP A 18 4.11 13.25 4.01
C ASP A 18 4.31 13.71 5.46
N PRO A 19 3.27 14.22 6.12
CA PRO A 19 3.42 14.76 7.48
C PRO A 19 3.90 13.73 8.50
N GLN A 20 3.49 12.48 8.37
CA GLN A 20 3.91 11.43 9.30
C GLN A 20 5.39 11.09 9.12
N GLY A 21 5.84 10.90 7.89
CA GLY A 21 7.24 10.63 7.61
C GLY A 21 8.13 11.78 8.02
N GLU A 22 7.70 13.01 7.75
CA GLU A 22 8.42 14.21 8.13
C GLU A 22 8.54 14.33 9.64
N ALA A 23 7.47 14.04 10.39
CA ALA A 23 7.50 14.09 11.85
C ALA A 23 8.48 13.08 12.44
N ILE A 24 8.55 11.87 11.89
CA ILE A 24 9.52 10.85 12.32
C ILE A 24 10.93 11.34 12.05
N GLU A 25 11.17 11.88 10.88
CA GLU A 25 12.49 12.37 10.47
C GLU A 25 12.97 13.48 11.40
N LEU A 26 12.11 14.44 11.73
CA LEU A 26 12.43 15.53 12.64
C LEU A 26 12.77 15.03 14.04
N THR A 27 12.02 14.02 14.52
CA THR A 27 12.28 13.41 15.83
C THR A 27 13.67 12.78 15.89
N LEU A 28 14.11 12.12 14.82
CA LEU A 28 15.36 11.39 14.77
C LEU A 28 16.56 12.25 14.33
N LYS A 29 16.31 13.36 13.68
CA LYS A 29 17.35 14.23 13.12
C LYS A 29 18.37 14.69 14.14
N ASN A 30 17.95 14.93 15.37
CA ASN A 30 18.83 15.41 16.45
C ASN A 30 19.43 14.28 17.28
N ASN A 31 19.22 13.03 16.91
CA ASN A 31 19.77 11.90 17.63
C ASN A 31 21.08 11.46 16.96
N PRO A 32 22.23 11.63 17.65
CA PRO A 32 23.53 11.33 17.04
C PRO A 32 23.79 9.85 16.77
N LYS A 33 22.95 8.96 17.30
CA LYS A 33 23.07 7.52 17.06
C LYS A 33 22.61 7.11 15.69
N PHE A 34 21.80 7.94 15.02
CA PHE A 34 21.16 7.55 13.76
C PHE A 34 21.50 8.51 12.63
N SER A 35 21.92 7.94 11.50
CA SER A 35 22.11 8.68 10.26
C SER A 35 21.02 8.23 9.30
N VAL A 36 19.86 8.84 9.42
CA VAL A 36 18.65 8.42 8.69
C VAL A 36 18.02 9.62 7.99
N SER A 37 17.32 9.34 6.89
CA SER A 37 16.67 10.39 6.10
C SER A 37 15.57 9.81 5.20
N ASN A 38 14.76 10.69 4.64
CA ASN A 38 13.76 10.34 3.63
C ASN A 38 12.70 9.36 4.12
N PHE A 39 12.18 9.60 5.32
CA PHE A 39 11.12 8.79 5.87
C PHE A 39 9.82 9.01 5.09
N ARG A 40 9.22 7.90 4.69
CA ARG A 40 7.93 7.89 4.01
C ARG A 40 7.03 6.91 4.71
N VAL A 41 5.81 7.32 5.04
CA VAL A 41 4.83 6.47 5.72
C VAL A 41 3.71 6.13 4.75
N GLY A 42 3.37 4.86 4.67
CA GLY A 42 2.28 4.37 3.86
C GLY A 42 1.41 3.42 4.65
N LYS A 43 0.58 2.69 3.95
CA LYS A 43 -0.33 1.73 4.58
C LYS A 43 -0.38 0.44 3.78
N ARG A 44 -0.81 -0.61 4.43
CA ARG A 44 -0.99 -1.93 3.84
C ARG A 44 -2.40 -2.40 4.12
N ILE A 45 -3.08 -2.87 3.10
CA ILE A 45 -4.44 -3.41 3.21
C ILE A 45 -4.40 -4.88 2.81
N GLU A 46 -4.98 -5.74 3.62
CA GLU A 46 -5.06 -7.17 3.35
C GLU A 46 -6.52 -7.63 3.34
N PHE A 47 -6.89 -8.42 2.36
CA PHE A 47 -8.25 -8.95 2.26
C PHE A 47 -8.28 -10.20 1.38
N VAL A 48 -9.44 -10.85 1.34
CA VAL A 48 -9.65 -12.06 0.55
C VAL A 48 -10.70 -11.78 -0.51
N VAL A 49 -10.41 -12.22 -1.73
CA VAL A 49 -11.35 -12.12 -2.85
C VAL A 49 -11.73 -13.53 -3.29
N GLN A 50 -13.01 -13.74 -3.50
CA GLN A 50 -13.54 -14.95 -4.11
C GLN A 50 -13.82 -14.65 -5.58
N SER A 51 -13.21 -15.40 -6.50
CA SER A 51 -13.38 -15.17 -7.92
C SER A 51 -13.15 -16.46 -8.72
N LYS A 52 -13.49 -16.41 -10.00
CA LYS A 52 -13.35 -17.55 -10.90
C LYS A 52 -11.91 -17.91 -11.21
N SER A 53 -11.03 -16.91 -11.28
CA SER A 53 -9.65 -17.09 -11.68
C SER A 53 -8.79 -15.96 -11.12
N LYS A 54 -7.48 -16.15 -11.16
CA LYS A 54 -6.54 -15.11 -10.75
C LYS A 54 -6.67 -13.87 -11.63
N THR A 55 -6.87 -14.04 -12.93
CA THR A 55 -7.09 -12.93 -13.87
C THR A 55 -8.33 -12.12 -13.50
N ASP A 56 -9.42 -12.80 -13.18
CA ASP A 56 -10.65 -12.15 -12.73
C ASP A 56 -10.42 -11.42 -11.40
N CYS A 57 -9.70 -12.05 -10.48
CA CYS A 57 -9.33 -11.44 -9.21
C CYS A 57 -8.53 -10.15 -9.43
N GLN A 58 -7.57 -10.15 -10.35
CA GLN A 58 -6.77 -8.96 -10.66
C GLN A 58 -7.64 -7.79 -11.12
N LYS A 59 -8.66 -8.07 -11.94
CA LYS A 59 -9.58 -7.03 -12.40
C LYS A 59 -10.42 -6.46 -11.26
N ILE A 60 -10.91 -7.33 -10.39
CA ILE A 60 -11.71 -6.92 -9.22
C ILE A 60 -10.86 -6.04 -8.31
N VAL A 61 -9.63 -6.47 -8.00
CA VAL A 61 -8.74 -5.74 -7.09
C VAL A 61 -8.35 -4.38 -7.67
N LYS A 62 -8.05 -4.33 -8.95
CA LYS A 62 -7.74 -3.06 -9.62
C LYS A 62 -8.90 -2.08 -9.52
N ASP A 63 -10.11 -2.56 -9.75
CA ASP A 63 -11.31 -1.74 -9.65
C ASP A 63 -11.53 -1.22 -8.23
N LEU A 64 -11.32 -2.09 -7.23
CA LEU A 64 -11.39 -1.69 -5.82
C LEU A 64 -10.37 -0.60 -5.48
N CYS A 65 -9.14 -0.76 -5.95
CA CYS A 65 -8.09 0.24 -5.70
C CYS A 65 -8.45 1.59 -6.31
N GLU A 66 -8.86 1.59 -7.57
CA GLU A 66 -9.18 2.82 -8.30
C GLU A 66 -10.38 3.56 -7.72
N LYS A 67 -11.40 2.82 -7.26
CA LYS A 67 -12.66 3.43 -6.82
C LYS A 67 -12.75 3.67 -5.33
N PHE A 68 -12.08 2.84 -4.50
CA PHE A 68 -12.32 2.86 -3.06
C PHE A 68 -11.08 2.92 -2.18
N LEU A 69 -9.97 2.31 -2.59
CA LEU A 69 -8.86 2.07 -1.67
C LEU A 69 -7.71 3.07 -1.80
N VAL A 70 -7.50 3.62 -2.99
CA VAL A 70 -6.35 4.46 -3.29
C VAL A 70 -6.79 5.80 -3.85
N ASN A 71 -6.17 6.87 -3.37
CA ASN A 71 -6.34 8.18 -3.97
C ASN A 71 -5.17 8.40 -4.94
N GLU A 72 -5.36 8.08 -6.21
CA GLU A 72 -4.30 8.10 -7.21
C GLU A 72 -3.73 9.49 -7.50
N ILE A 73 -4.41 10.55 -7.06
CA ILE A 73 -3.88 11.90 -7.18
C ILE A 73 -2.65 12.09 -6.30
N ILE A 74 -2.63 11.44 -5.12
CA ILE A 74 -1.58 11.61 -4.13
C ILE A 74 -0.91 10.31 -3.69
N GLU A 75 -1.39 9.16 -4.15
CA GLU A 75 -0.89 7.86 -3.72
C GLU A 75 -0.53 6.97 -4.90
N LYS A 76 0.45 6.11 -4.68
CA LYS A 76 0.81 5.01 -5.59
C LYS A 76 0.65 3.70 -4.84
N TYR A 77 0.48 2.61 -5.57
CA TYR A 77 0.22 1.32 -4.91
C TYR A 77 0.80 0.14 -5.69
N LYS A 78 0.98 -0.96 -4.96
CA LYS A 78 1.38 -2.25 -5.51
C LYS A 78 0.39 -3.31 -5.04
N ILE A 79 0.03 -4.22 -5.93
CA ILE A 79 -0.90 -5.31 -5.65
C ILE A 79 -0.13 -6.63 -5.64
N LYS A 80 -0.39 -7.45 -4.61
CA LYS A 80 0.11 -8.81 -4.53
C LYS A 80 -1.08 -9.74 -4.33
N ILE A 81 -1.18 -10.77 -5.18
CA ILE A 81 -2.28 -11.74 -5.13
C ILE A 81 -1.69 -13.14 -5.02
N GLU A 82 -2.15 -13.89 -4.04
CA GLU A 82 -1.74 -15.27 -3.81
C GLU A 82 -2.97 -16.14 -3.61
N ASN A 83 -2.83 -17.45 -3.88
CA ASN A 83 -3.90 -18.39 -3.54
C ASN A 83 -4.07 -18.39 -2.03
N ALA A 84 -5.31 -18.21 -1.57
CA ALA A 84 -5.60 -18.25 -0.16
C ALA A 84 -5.46 -19.67 0.37
N LYS A 85 -4.84 -19.81 1.53
CA LYS A 85 -4.81 -21.08 2.24
C LYS A 85 -6.10 -21.22 3.03
N ASN A 86 -6.73 -22.38 2.93
CA ASN A 86 -7.92 -22.69 3.69
C ASN A 86 -7.57 -23.03 5.14
#